data_945a46e5cd52c55f61f59f5172347694
#
_entry.id   945a46e5cd52c55f61f59f5172347694
#
_cell.length_a   1.000
_cell.length_b   1.000
_cell.length_c   1.000
_cell.angle_alpha   90.00
_cell.angle_beta   90.00
_cell.angle_gamma   90.00
#
_symmetry.space_group_name_H-M   'P 1'
#
loop_
_entity.id
_entity.type
_entity.pdbx_description
1 polymer ?
#
loop_
_entity_poly.entity_id
_entity_poly.type
_entity_poly.pdbx_seq_one_letter_code
_entity_poly.pdbx_strand_id
1 'polypeptide(L)'
;MMELELRNVSYQYEKDTFSVQKVNWKLRSGEIHCWLGRSGSGKTTLLQLAAGLKRPTSGKVLHQDVPVEEPLSDIGFVFQDATLLQWKKVIDNILLPIQLKRKITEEDIAYAKALLKMLQIQHLFDRYPSTLSGGQKSRVAIARALITKPTLLFCDEPFAALDLMTKEELQNELLYLNQSKNIAMLFVTHDVSEAAFLADQIGVMEKGAFIYRQQAPDWSKVNSHRRDTPLFRDYCLEIRQSLEETAHA
;
A
#
# COMPACT_ATOMS: atom_id res chain seq x y z
N MET A 1 2.44 17.31 -7.49
CA MET A 1 3.11 17.74 -6.23
C MET A 1 3.91 16.58 -5.69
N MET A 2 5.03 16.82 -4.97
CA MET A 2 5.76 15.73 -4.30
C MET A 2 4.96 15.29 -3.08
N GLU A 3 4.58 14.02 -3.01
CA GLU A 3 3.80 13.50 -1.89
C GLU A 3 4.70 12.89 -0.83
N LEU A 4 5.67 12.08 -1.26
CA LEU A 4 6.63 11.43 -0.36
C LEU A 4 8.03 11.44 -0.97
N GLU A 5 9.04 11.78 -0.17
CA GLU A 5 10.44 11.68 -0.56
C GLU A 5 11.29 11.07 0.55
N LEU A 6 12.04 10.05 0.20
CA LEU A 6 13.06 9.45 1.06
C LEU A 6 14.44 9.92 0.55
N ARG A 7 15.26 10.50 1.43
CA ARG A 7 16.62 11.00 1.12
C ARG A 7 17.65 10.28 1.96
N ASN A 8 18.41 9.37 1.34
CA ASN A 8 19.48 8.58 1.97
C ASN A 8 19.03 7.87 3.25
N VAL A 9 17.80 7.37 3.29
CA VAL A 9 17.19 6.74 4.46
C VAL A 9 17.89 5.42 4.76
N SER A 10 18.39 5.31 6.00
CA SER A 10 18.92 4.05 6.53
C SER A 10 18.29 3.74 7.87
N TYR A 11 18.16 2.44 8.17
CA TYR A 11 17.64 1.97 9.45
C TYR A 11 18.31 0.67 9.87
N GLN A 12 18.66 0.61 11.15
CA GLN A 12 19.29 -0.54 11.79
C GLN A 12 18.48 -0.89 13.03
N TYR A 13 18.11 -2.16 13.21
CA TYR A 13 17.40 -2.60 14.40
C TYR A 13 18.37 -2.66 15.56
N GLU A 14 19.15 -3.51 15.83
CA GLU A 14 20.15 -3.57 16.91
C GLU A 14 21.49 -4.06 16.32
N LYS A 15 22.53 -3.49 16.84
CA LYS A 15 23.97 -3.79 16.74
C LYS A 15 24.47 -4.59 15.54
N ASP A 16 24.14 -4.82 14.40
CA ASP A 16 25.03 -5.36 13.33
C ASP A 16 24.43 -5.53 11.92
N THR A 17 23.12 -5.43 11.73
CA THR A 17 22.54 -5.57 10.39
C THR A 17 21.63 -4.42 10.00
N PHE A 18 21.98 -3.73 8.93
CA PHE A 18 21.08 -2.73 8.32
C PHE A 18 19.86 -3.42 7.70
N SER A 19 18.67 -3.04 8.15
CA SER A 19 17.42 -3.45 7.50
C SER A 19 17.08 -2.60 6.29
N VAL A 20 17.63 -1.35 6.24
CA VAL A 20 17.46 -0.39 5.16
C VAL A 20 18.76 0.38 4.99
N GLN A 21 19.26 0.53 3.75
CA GLN A 21 20.57 1.11 3.46
C GLN A 21 20.47 2.21 2.41
N LYS A 22 20.69 3.47 2.83
CA LYS A 22 20.80 4.68 1.97
C LYS A 22 19.75 4.77 0.86
N VAL A 23 18.51 4.44 1.21
CA VAL A 23 17.41 4.43 0.25
C VAL A 23 17.02 5.85 -0.13
N ASN A 24 16.87 6.06 -1.44
CA ASN A 24 16.29 7.26 -2.03
C ASN A 24 15.05 6.85 -2.83
N TRP A 25 13.92 7.53 -2.63
CA TRP A 25 12.68 7.28 -3.35
C TRP A 25 11.86 8.55 -3.45
N LYS A 26 11.07 8.67 -4.52
CA LYS A 26 10.15 9.80 -4.70
C LYS A 26 8.82 9.27 -5.22
N LEU A 27 7.74 9.74 -4.63
CA LEU A 27 6.36 9.43 -5.02
C LEU A 27 5.59 10.75 -5.16
N ARG A 28 4.92 10.95 -6.28
CA ARG A 28 4.09 12.13 -6.51
C ARG A 28 2.62 11.84 -6.23
N SER A 29 1.84 12.90 -6.03
CA SER A 29 0.39 12.79 -5.90
C SER A 29 -0.21 12.04 -7.09
N GLY A 30 -1.11 11.10 -6.82
CA GLY A 30 -1.78 10.30 -7.84
C GLY A 30 -0.96 9.19 -8.47
N GLU A 31 0.33 9.06 -8.17
CA GLU A 31 1.15 7.92 -8.62
C GLU A 31 0.90 6.70 -7.72
N ILE A 32 0.98 5.53 -8.33
CA ILE A 32 1.02 4.23 -7.63
C ILE A 32 2.41 3.65 -7.77
N HIS A 33 3.13 3.48 -6.67
CA HIS A 33 4.42 2.80 -6.66
C HIS A 33 4.34 1.47 -5.93
N CYS A 34 5.20 0.53 -6.34
CA CYS A 34 5.27 -0.79 -5.72
C CYS A 34 6.70 -1.14 -5.33
N TRP A 35 6.90 -1.57 -4.08
CA TRP A 35 8.15 -2.14 -3.61
C TRP A 35 8.03 -3.65 -3.54
N LEU A 36 8.79 -4.30 -4.40
CA LEU A 36 8.79 -5.74 -4.59
C LEU A 36 10.06 -6.35 -3.98
N GLY A 37 10.01 -7.59 -3.53
CA GLY A 37 11.18 -8.31 -3.02
C GLY A 37 10.81 -9.47 -2.11
N ARG A 38 11.78 -10.30 -1.78
CA ARG A 38 11.60 -11.48 -0.90
C ARG A 38 11.27 -11.07 0.54
N SER A 39 10.73 -12.01 1.32
CA SER A 39 10.57 -11.81 2.76
C SER A 39 11.93 -11.48 3.41
N GLY A 40 11.94 -10.54 4.35
CA GLY A 40 13.16 -10.08 5.00
C GLY A 40 14.01 -9.07 4.21
N SER A 41 13.64 -8.66 2.99
CA SER A 41 14.40 -7.67 2.20
C SER A 41 14.35 -6.23 2.77
N GLY A 42 13.52 -5.95 3.78
CA GLY A 42 13.39 -4.64 4.42
C GLY A 42 12.20 -3.79 3.99
N LYS A 43 11.31 -4.29 3.11
CA LYS A 43 10.16 -3.54 2.56
C LYS A 43 9.21 -2.99 3.62
N THR A 44 8.70 -3.85 4.51
CA THR A 44 7.82 -3.44 5.61
C THR A 44 8.49 -2.41 6.53
N THR A 45 9.77 -2.60 6.82
CA THR A 45 10.55 -1.62 7.61
C THR A 45 10.63 -0.28 6.89
N LEU A 46 10.94 -0.29 5.59
CA LEU A 46 10.99 0.94 4.79
C LEU A 46 9.61 1.62 4.69
N LEU A 47 8.54 0.83 4.56
CA LEU A 47 7.16 1.35 4.55
C LEU A 47 6.82 2.03 5.89
N GLN A 48 7.20 1.42 7.01
CA GLN A 48 7.01 2.01 8.35
C GLN A 48 7.81 3.29 8.55
N LEU A 49 9.04 3.36 8.01
CA LEU A 49 9.85 4.59 8.00
C LEU A 49 9.18 5.68 7.18
N ALA A 50 8.69 5.33 5.99
CA ALA A 50 7.98 6.25 5.10
C ALA A 50 6.71 6.83 5.73
N ALA A 51 6.00 6.04 6.54
CA ALA A 51 4.79 6.47 7.27
C ALA A 51 5.08 7.20 8.59
N GLY A 52 6.36 7.35 8.98
CA GLY A 52 6.75 7.94 10.26
C GLY A 52 6.51 7.05 11.49
N LEU A 53 6.13 5.78 11.28
CA LEU A 53 5.95 4.81 12.37
C LEU A 53 7.28 4.37 13.00
N LYS A 54 8.38 4.60 12.28
CA LYS A 54 9.75 4.41 12.75
C LYS A 54 10.59 5.62 12.35
N ARG A 55 11.59 5.96 13.16
CA ARG A 55 12.56 7.01 12.84
C ARG A 55 13.77 6.41 12.13
N PRO A 56 14.24 6.97 11.00
CA PRO A 56 15.45 6.49 10.36
C PRO A 56 16.68 6.72 11.25
N THR A 57 17.66 5.80 11.18
CA THR A 57 18.95 5.96 11.87
C THR A 57 19.79 7.05 11.18
N SER A 58 19.65 7.21 9.86
CA SER A 58 20.24 8.31 9.09
C SER A 58 19.40 8.63 7.87
N GLY A 59 19.63 9.79 7.26
CA GLY A 59 18.80 10.33 6.19
C GLY A 59 17.53 10.97 6.73
N LYS A 60 16.57 11.23 5.85
CA LYS A 60 15.28 11.83 6.21
C LYS A 60 14.16 11.40 5.28
N VAL A 61 12.96 11.37 5.83
CA VAL A 61 11.69 11.21 5.12
C VAL A 61 11.01 12.57 5.07
N LEU A 62 10.44 12.93 3.94
CA LEU A 62 9.67 14.15 3.74
C LEU A 62 8.28 13.76 3.20
N HIS A 63 7.25 14.35 3.77
CA HIS A 63 5.87 14.31 3.26
C HIS A 63 5.47 15.74 2.90
N GLN A 64 5.10 15.96 1.63
CA GLN A 64 4.78 17.29 1.09
C GLN A 64 5.87 18.34 1.43
N ASP A 65 7.14 17.95 1.22
CA ASP A 65 8.36 18.72 1.51
C ASP A 65 8.62 19.02 3.00
N VAL A 66 7.77 18.51 3.94
CA VAL A 66 7.95 18.65 5.39
C VAL A 66 8.61 17.40 5.97
N PRO A 67 9.65 17.54 6.83
CA PRO A 67 10.26 16.38 7.48
C PRO A 67 9.26 15.61 8.35
N VAL A 68 9.29 14.28 8.23
CA VAL A 68 8.45 13.36 9.00
C VAL A 68 9.18 13.00 10.29
N GLU A 69 8.80 13.62 11.39
CA GLU A 69 9.37 13.38 12.73
C GLU A 69 8.46 12.52 13.62
N GLU A 70 7.17 12.48 13.29
CA GLU A 70 6.12 11.72 13.99
C GLU A 70 5.24 10.97 12.98
N PRO A 71 4.42 10.00 13.43
CA PRO A 71 3.49 9.31 12.56
C PRO A 71 2.57 10.28 11.82
N LEU A 72 2.50 10.14 10.51
CA LEU A 72 1.67 10.98 9.65
C LEU A 72 0.18 10.76 9.98
N SER A 73 -0.56 11.84 10.17
CA SER A 73 -1.96 11.80 10.62
C SER A 73 -2.99 11.81 9.49
N ASP A 74 -2.57 12.19 8.29
CA ASP A 74 -3.39 12.39 7.08
C ASP A 74 -3.15 11.31 6.01
N ILE A 75 -2.55 10.20 6.42
CA ILE A 75 -2.33 9.02 5.58
C ILE A 75 -3.31 7.90 5.93
N GLY A 76 -3.52 7.00 4.97
CA GLY A 76 -4.10 5.68 5.20
C GLY A 76 -2.99 4.63 5.32
N PHE A 77 -3.15 3.66 6.23
CA PHE A 77 -2.24 2.53 6.34
C PHE A 77 -3.02 1.22 6.42
N VAL A 78 -2.72 0.30 5.50
CA VAL A 78 -3.22 -1.07 5.47
C VAL A 78 -2.07 -1.98 5.85
N PHE A 79 -2.18 -2.64 7.00
CA PHE A 79 -1.19 -3.61 7.49
C PHE A 79 -1.43 -4.98 6.86
N GLN A 80 -0.41 -5.80 6.80
CA GLN A 80 -0.47 -7.19 6.32
C GLN A 80 -1.55 -7.98 7.04
N ASP A 81 -1.60 -7.89 8.37
CA ASP A 81 -2.75 -8.32 9.13
C ASP A 81 -3.78 -7.19 9.21
N ALA A 82 -5.05 -7.50 8.97
CA ALA A 82 -6.12 -6.48 8.94
C ALA A 82 -6.28 -5.71 10.27
N THR A 83 -5.72 -6.20 11.39
CA THR A 83 -5.70 -5.57 12.72
C THR A 83 -7.04 -4.98 13.16
N LEU A 84 -8.15 -5.68 12.84
CA LEU A 84 -9.50 -5.25 13.22
C LEU A 84 -9.77 -5.55 14.70
N LEU A 85 -10.43 -4.61 15.36
CA LEU A 85 -10.88 -4.78 16.75
C LEU A 85 -12.03 -5.79 16.79
N GLN A 86 -11.77 -6.98 17.33
CA GLN A 86 -12.68 -8.13 17.29
C GLN A 86 -14.03 -7.87 18.02
N TRP A 87 -14.03 -6.99 19.02
CA TRP A 87 -15.20 -6.60 19.82
C TRP A 87 -15.98 -5.42 19.25
N LYS A 88 -15.55 -4.87 18.11
CA LYS A 88 -16.24 -3.79 17.40
C LYS A 88 -16.85 -4.32 16.10
N LYS A 89 -18.02 -3.81 15.72
CA LYS A 89 -18.62 -4.09 14.42
C LYS A 89 -17.75 -3.55 13.29
N VAL A 90 -18.03 -3.99 12.07
CA VAL A 90 -17.35 -3.51 10.85
C VAL A 90 -17.42 -1.99 10.74
N ILE A 91 -18.60 -1.41 10.88
CA ILE A 91 -18.77 0.04 10.80
C ILE A 91 -17.95 0.78 11.86
N ASP A 92 -17.91 0.26 13.10
CA ASP A 92 -17.14 0.88 14.19
C ASP A 92 -15.62 0.76 13.97
N ASN A 93 -15.18 -0.32 13.32
CA ASN A 93 -13.79 -0.47 12.90
C ASN A 93 -13.41 0.57 11.84
N ILE A 94 -14.29 0.79 10.86
CA ILE A 94 -14.07 1.76 9.78
C ILE A 94 -14.04 3.19 10.34
N LEU A 95 -14.95 3.53 11.24
CA LEU A 95 -15.06 4.87 11.82
C LEU A 95 -14.02 5.15 12.92
N LEU A 96 -13.27 4.15 13.36
CA LEU A 96 -12.31 4.27 14.46
C LEU A 96 -11.30 5.43 14.29
N PRO A 97 -10.66 5.64 13.10
CA PRO A 97 -9.71 6.74 12.93
C PRO A 97 -10.33 8.13 13.14
N ILE A 98 -11.61 8.29 12.80
CA ILE A 98 -12.36 9.53 13.05
C ILE A 98 -12.70 9.64 14.54
N GLN A 99 -13.21 8.56 15.13
CA GLN A 99 -13.63 8.51 16.55
C GLN A 99 -12.48 8.90 17.49
N LEU A 100 -11.23 8.55 17.14
CA LEU A 100 -10.05 8.90 17.93
C LEU A 100 -9.70 10.40 17.88
N LYS A 101 -10.14 11.11 16.83
CA LYS A 101 -9.81 12.55 16.62
C LYS A 101 -10.97 13.46 17.04
N ARG A 102 -12.21 13.05 16.79
CA ARG A 102 -13.43 13.85 17.04
C ARG A 102 -14.69 12.97 17.11
N LYS A 103 -15.80 13.59 17.47
CA LYS A 103 -17.13 12.93 17.40
C LYS A 103 -17.48 12.61 15.94
N ILE A 104 -18.08 11.43 15.75
CA ILE A 104 -18.60 10.95 14.46
C ILE A 104 -19.83 11.77 14.09
N THR A 105 -19.93 12.17 12.83
CA THR A 105 -21.07 12.87 12.25
C THR A 105 -21.89 11.94 11.33
N GLU A 106 -23.08 12.40 10.91
CA GLU A 106 -23.89 11.67 9.93
C GLU A 106 -23.19 11.55 8.57
N GLU A 107 -22.40 12.58 8.19
CA GLU A 107 -21.61 12.55 6.96
C GLU A 107 -20.51 11.47 7.00
N ASP A 108 -19.89 11.26 8.15
CA ASP A 108 -18.89 10.20 8.32
C ASP A 108 -19.51 8.81 8.14
N ILE A 109 -20.72 8.62 8.71
CA ILE A 109 -21.47 7.37 8.55
C ILE A 109 -21.89 7.16 7.09
N ALA A 110 -22.34 8.22 6.42
CA ALA A 110 -22.72 8.18 5.01
C ALA A 110 -21.50 7.83 4.13
N TYR A 111 -20.34 8.42 4.41
CA TYR A 111 -19.09 8.12 3.71
C TYR A 111 -18.60 6.70 3.98
N ALA A 112 -18.68 6.22 5.22
CA ALA A 112 -18.35 4.83 5.55
C ALA A 112 -19.26 3.83 4.79
N LYS A 113 -20.56 4.11 4.67
CA LYS A 113 -21.48 3.31 3.86
C LYS A 113 -21.13 3.32 2.37
N ALA A 114 -20.69 4.48 1.84
CA ALA A 114 -20.22 4.60 0.45
C ALA A 114 -18.95 3.77 0.21
N LEU A 115 -17.99 3.77 1.14
CA LEU A 115 -16.80 2.92 1.09
C LEU A 115 -17.14 1.44 1.14
N LEU A 116 -18.06 1.03 2.02
CA LEU A 116 -18.54 -0.35 2.11
C LEU A 116 -19.20 -0.82 0.79
N LYS A 117 -19.98 0.07 0.17
CA LYS A 117 -20.63 -0.21 -1.13
C LYS A 117 -19.59 -0.34 -2.24
N MET A 118 -18.64 0.58 -2.31
CA MET A 118 -17.57 0.57 -3.30
C MET A 118 -16.73 -0.70 -3.20
N LEU A 119 -16.39 -1.12 -1.97
CA LEU A 119 -15.64 -2.36 -1.69
C LEU A 119 -16.52 -3.62 -1.66
N GLN A 120 -17.79 -3.54 -2.12
CA GLN A 120 -18.74 -4.65 -2.25
C GLN A 120 -19.00 -5.42 -0.94
N ILE A 121 -18.84 -4.77 0.21
CA ILE A 121 -19.02 -5.36 1.55
C ILE A 121 -20.11 -4.66 2.40
N GLN A 122 -21.06 -3.95 1.76
CA GLN A 122 -22.13 -3.23 2.46
C GLN A 122 -23.01 -4.15 3.33
N HIS A 123 -23.13 -5.43 2.98
CA HIS A 123 -23.90 -6.43 3.73
C HIS A 123 -23.22 -6.84 5.05
N LEU A 124 -21.96 -6.39 5.28
CA LEU A 124 -21.19 -6.69 6.48
C LEU A 124 -21.27 -5.59 7.55
N PHE A 125 -22.00 -4.51 7.30
CA PHE A 125 -22.05 -3.29 8.12
C PHE A 125 -22.14 -3.59 9.64
N ASP A 126 -23.05 -4.47 10.04
CA ASP A 126 -23.30 -4.84 11.44
C ASP A 126 -22.58 -6.11 11.91
N ARG A 127 -21.76 -6.73 11.06
CA ARG A 127 -21.03 -7.95 11.39
C ARG A 127 -19.80 -7.64 12.25
N TYR A 128 -19.33 -8.68 12.94
CA TYR A 128 -18.08 -8.63 13.72
C TYR A 128 -16.93 -9.29 12.94
N PRO A 129 -15.68 -8.85 13.11
CA PRO A 129 -14.52 -9.38 12.40
C PRO A 129 -14.35 -10.91 12.51
N SER A 130 -14.75 -11.51 13.62
CA SER A 130 -14.69 -12.97 13.83
C SER A 130 -15.52 -13.77 12.81
N THR A 131 -16.55 -13.15 12.20
CA THR A 131 -17.44 -13.80 11.23
C THR A 131 -17.03 -13.57 9.78
N LEU A 132 -15.94 -12.84 9.54
CA LEU A 132 -15.49 -12.43 8.21
C LEU A 132 -14.43 -13.38 7.65
N SER A 133 -14.46 -13.60 6.33
CA SER A 133 -13.34 -14.22 5.61
C SER A 133 -12.10 -13.32 5.61
N GLY A 134 -10.93 -13.86 5.27
CA GLY A 134 -9.69 -13.09 5.14
C GLY A 134 -9.84 -11.91 4.17
N GLY A 135 -10.45 -12.16 3.01
CA GLY A 135 -10.71 -11.13 2.00
C GLY A 135 -11.66 -10.03 2.47
N GLN A 136 -12.71 -10.40 3.19
CA GLN A 136 -13.63 -9.42 3.78
C GLN A 136 -12.92 -8.56 4.84
N LYS A 137 -12.03 -9.15 5.66
CA LYS A 137 -11.21 -8.40 6.63
C LYS A 137 -10.29 -7.41 5.93
N SER A 138 -9.63 -7.80 4.85
CA SER A 138 -8.76 -6.92 4.05
C SER A 138 -9.55 -5.74 3.47
N ARG A 139 -10.73 -5.98 2.89
CA ARG A 139 -11.61 -4.89 2.39
C ARG A 139 -12.05 -3.94 3.51
N VAL A 140 -12.37 -4.45 4.69
CA VAL A 140 -12.70 -3.60 5.87
C VAL A 140 -11.49 -2.77 6.31
N ALA A 141 -10.29 -3.34 6.33
CA ALA A 141 -9.06 -2.62 6.67
C ALA A 141 -8.75 -1.50 5.66
N ILE A 142 -8.99 -1.73 4.37
CA ILE A 142 -8.87 -0.70 3.32
C ILE A 142 -9.93 0.40 3.53
N ALA A 143 -11.20 0.05 3.79
CA ALA A 143 -12.24 1.03 4.10
C ALA A 143 -11.86 1.90 5.30
N ARG A 144 -11.30 1.29 6.35
CA ARG A 144 -10.79 2.00 7.54
C ARG A 144 -9.64 2.94 7.21
N ALA A 145 -8.73 2.53 6.34
CA ALA A 145 -7.61 3.37 5.91
C ALA A 145 -8.07 4.57 5.06
N LEU A 146 -9.16 4.41 4.31
CA LEU A 146 -9.71 5.44 3.42
C LEU A 146 -10.69 6.41 4.10
N ILE A 147 -11.20 6.10 5.31
CA ILE A 147 -12.25 6.89 5.96
C ILE A 147 -11.84 8.33 6.26
N THR A 148 -10.56 8.57 6.49
CA THR A 148 -10.00 9.90 6.75
C THR A 148 -9.75 10.70 5.46
N LYS A 149 -10.09 10.17 4.29
CA LYS A 149 -9.82 10.76 2.96
C LYS A 149 -8.34 11.12 2.78
N PRO A 150 -7.43 10.15 2.94
CA PRO A 150 -5.99 10.42 2.91
C PRO A 150 -5.53 10.85 1.51
N THR A 151 -4.43 11.62 1.45
CA THR A 151 -3.73 11.95 0.19
C THR A 151 -2.74 10.84 -0.20
N LEU A 152 -2.30 10.05 0.77
CA LEU A 152 -1.33 8.96 0.61
C LEU A 152 -1.80 7.70 1.33
N LEU A 153 -1.81 6.57 0.61
CA LEU A 153 -2.18 5.26 1.12
C LEU A 153 -0.98 4.32 1.08
N PHE A 154 -0.59 3.80 2.23
CA PHE A 154 0.39 2.73 2.37
C PHE A 154 -0.29 1.38 2.49
N CYS A 155 0.18 0.37 1.75
CA CYS A 155 -0.38 -0.98 1.75
C CYS A 155 0.74 -2.02 1.89
N ASP A 156 0.76 -2.73 3.00
CA ASP A 156 1.69 -3.84 3.26
C ASP A 156 0.99 -5.17 2.96
N GLU A 157 1.31 -5.78 1.82
CA GLU A 157 0.73 -7.04 1.31
C GLU A 157 -0.81 -7.12 1.39
N PRO A 158 -1.55 -6.11 0.89
CA PRO A 158 -3.00 -5.99 1.12
C PRO A 158 -3.84 -7.11 0.47
N PHE A 159 -3.24 -7.88 -0.45
CA PHE A 159 -3.93 -8.92 -1.23
C PHE A 159 -3.54 -10.35 -0.81
N ALA A 160 -2.66 -10.53 0.18
CA ALA A 160 -2.10 -11.85 0.54
C ALA A 160 -3.16 -12.87 0.98
N ALA A 161 -4.27 -12.42 1.57
CA ALA A 161 -5.35 -13.29 2.07
C ALA A 161 -6.52 -13.48 1.08
N LEU A 162 -6.35 -13.07 -0.20
CA LEU A 162 -7.41 -13.06 -1.20
C LEU A 162 -7.24 -14.19 -2.22
N ASP A 163 -8.37 -14.78 -2.63
CA ASP A 163 -8.42 -15.59 -3.84
C ASP A 163 -8.24 -14.70 -5.10
N LEU A 164 -7.93 -15.34 -6.23
CA LEU A 164 -7.57 -14.63 -7.47
C LEU A 164 -8.64 -13.64 -7.93
N MET A 165 -9.92 -14.05 -7.96
CA MET A 165 -11.01 -13.21 -8.45
C MET A 165 -11.23 -11.99 -7.56
N THR A 166 -11.30 -12.21 -6.26
CA THR A 166 -11.45 -11.13 -5.26
C THR A 166 -10.27 -10.17 -5.27
N LYS A 167 -9.04 -10.68 -5.50
CA LYS A 167 -7.83 -9.88 -5.65
C LYS A 167 -7.94 -8.94 -6.85
N GLU A 168 -8.30 -9.46 -8.01
CA GLU A 168 -8.43 -8.68 -9.25
C GLU A 168 -9.50 -7.58 -9.16
N GLU A 169 -10.65 -7.91 -8.57
CA GLU A 169 -11.70 -6.93 -8.31
C GLU A 169 -11.19 -5.79 -7.42
N LEU A 170 -10.54 -6.12 -6.30
CA LEU A 170 -10.04 -5.13 -5.36
C LEU A 170 -8.93 -4.25 -5.98
N GLN A 171 -8.06 -4.82 -6.79
CA GLN A 171 -7.03 -4.07 -7.52
C GLN A 171 -7.67 -3.06 -8.49
N ASN A 172 -8.70 -3.44 -9.22
CA ASN A 172 -9.43 -2.53 -10.11
C ASN A 172 -10.13 -1.41 -9.30
N GLU A 173 -10.72 -1.73 -8.15
CA GLU A 173 -11.32 -0.73 -7.24
C GLU A 173 -10.29 0.28 -6.74
N LEU A 174 -9.07 -0.17 -6.38
CA LEU A 174 -8.00 0.71 -5.94
C LEU A 174 -7.44 1.59 -7.07
N LEU A 175 -7.30 1.05 -8.29
CA LEU A 175 -6.95 1.85 -9.48
C LEU A 175 -8.00 2.95 -9.74
N TYR A 176 -9.29 2.60 -9.68
CA TYR A 176 -10.37 3.57 -9.83
C TYR A 176 -10.32 4.66 -8.75
N LEU A 177 -10.06 4.28 -7.49
CA LEU A 177 -9.88 5.24 -6.40
C LEU A 177 -8.70 6.18 -6.61
N ASN A 178 -7.55 5.64 -7.00
CA ASN A 178 -6.36 6.44 -7.31
C ASN A 178 -6.70 7.50 -8.36
N GLN A 179 -7.29 7.09 -9.49
CA GLN A 179 -7.65 7.99 -10.59
C GLN A 179 -8.70 9.03 -10.18
N SER A 180 -9.77 8.60 -9.47
CA SER A 180 -10.91 9.45 -9.14
C SER A 180 -10.63 10.42 -7.99
N LYS A 181 -9.71 10.09 -7.07
CA LYS A 181 -9.38 10.85 -5.86
C LYS A 181 -7.98 11.43 -5.86
N ASN A 182 -7.16 11.12 -6.85
CA ASN A 182 -5.75 11.53 -6.95
C ASN A 182 -4.92 11.15 -5.71
N ILE A 183 -5.21 9.96 -5.13
CA ILE A 183 -4.53 9.45 -3.95
C ILE A 183 -3.21 8.81 -4.40
N ALA A 184 -2.08 9.26 -3.84
CA ALA A 184 -0.82 8.54 -4.01
C ALA A 184 -0.87 7.20 -3.26
N MET A 185 -0.37 6.12 -3.87
CA MET A 185 -0.39 4.81 -3.25
C MET A 185 0.98 4.16 -3.28
N LEU A 186 1.37 3.55 -2.19
CA LEU A 186 2.61 2.80 -2.07
C LEU A 186 2.32 1.39 -1.56
N PHE A 187 2.50 0.42 -2.45
CA PHE A 187 2.30 -0.99 -2.16
C PHE A 187 3.61 -1.70 -1.86
N VAL A 188 3.57 -2.59 -0.91
CA VAL A 188 4.59 -3.63 -0.70
C VAL A 188 3.96 -4.97 -1.04
N THR A 189 4.63 -5.76 -1.87
CA THR A 189 4.23 -7.12 -2.23
C THR A 189 5.44 -7.98 -2.59
N HIS A 190 5.23 -9.30 -2.64
CA HIS A 190 6.16 -10.25 -3.22
C HIS A 190 5.63 -10.82 -4.57
N ASP A 191 4.45 -10.42 -4.99
CA ASP A 191 3.80 -10.87 -6.24
C ASP A 191 4.11 -9.90 -7.39
N VAL A 192 4.87 -10.39 -8.38
CA VAL A 192 5.25 -9.64 -9.58
C VAL A 192 4.03 -9.18 -10.38
N SER A 193 3.00 -10.04 -10.48
CA SER A 193 1.80 -9.72 -11.26
C SER A 193 0.99 -8.58 -10.62
N GLU A 194 0.94 -8.51 -9.28
CA GLU A 194 0.32 -7.39 -8.54
C GLU A 194 1.06 -6.09 -8.83
N ALA A 195 2.40 -6.11 -8.68
CA ALA A 195 3.23 -4.94 -8.92
C ALA A 195 3.11 -4.45 -10.36
N ALA A 196 3.22 -5.34 -11.34
CA ALA A 196 3.11 -5.03 -12.76
C ALA A 196 1.73 -4.49 -13.16
N PHE A 197 0.66 -4.94 -12.48
CA PHE A 197 -0.70 -4.51 -12.76
C PHE A 197 -1.01 -3.12 -12.21
N LEU A 198 -0.53 -2.82 -10.99
CA LEU A 198 -0.94 -1.62 -10.26
C LEU A 198 -0.01 -0.44 -10.49
N ALA A 199 1.30 -0.67 -10.51
CA ALA A 199 2.27 0.39 -10.30
C ALA A 199 2.60 1.18 -11.56
N ASP A 200 2.81 2.49 -11.38
CA ASP A 200 3.47 3.37 -12.35
C ASP A 200 5.00 3.21 -12.26
N GLN A 201 5.52 2.89 -11.07
CA GLN A 201 6.93 2.60 -10.83
C GLN A 201 7.11 1.43 -9.87
N ILE A 202 8.01 0.51 -10.23
CA ILE A 202 8.39 -0.63 -9.39
C ILE A 202 9.83 -0.44 -8.91
N GLY A 203 10.06 -0.77 -7.63
CA GLY A 203 11.39 -0.94 -7.06
C GLY A 203 11.55 -2.35 -6.51
N VAL A 204 12.59 -3.06 -6.95
CA VAL A 204 12.94 -4.37 -6.39
C VAL A 204 13.95 -4.18 -5.27
N MET A 205 13.63 -4.69 -4.09
CA MET A 205 14.41 -4.51 -2.87
C MET A 205 15.04 -5.81 -2.41
N GLU A 206 16.33 -5.76 -2.13
CA GLU A 206 17.10 -6.85 -1.53
C GLU A 206 18.08 -6.32 -0.49
N LYS A 207 18.28 -7.07 0.61
CA LYS A 207 19.26 -6.74 1.68
C LYS A 207 19.22 -5.26 2.10
N GLY A 208 18.02 -4.67 2.15
CA GLY A 208 17.79 -3.29 2.61
C GLY A 208 18.01 -2.19 1.56
N ALA A 209 18.28 -2.51 0.31
CA ALA A 209 18.51 -1.54 -0.76
C ALA A 209 17.67 -1.86 -2.00
N PHE A 210 17.39 -0.84 -2.83
CA PHE A 210 16.83 -1.07 -4.15
C PHE A 210 17.95 -1.46 -5.13
N ILE A 211 17.80 -2.65 -5.71
CA ILE A 211 18.72 -3.21 -6.70
C ILE A 211 18.24 -2.97 -8.13
N TYR A 212 16.96 -2.73 -8.32
CA TYR A 212 16.33 -2.48 -9.61
C TYR A 212 15.20 -1.48 -9.48
N ARG A 213 14.97 -0.67 -10.51
CA ARG A 213 13.83 0.26 -10.62
C ARG A 213 13.38 0.35 -12.05
N GLN A 214 12.09 0.29 -12.25
CA GLN A 214 11.49 0.37 -13.57
C GLN A 214 10.19 1.17 -13.54
N GLN A 215 10.02 2.03 -14.54
CA GLN A 215 8.72 2.65 -14.85
C GLN A 215 7.85 1.63 -15.58
N ALA A 216 6.57 1.65 -15.28
CA ALA A 216 5.62 0.81 -16.00
C ALA A 216 5.53 1.21 -17.48
N PRO A 217 5.19 0.27 -18.36
CA PRO A 217 4.79 0.59 -19.73
C PRO A 217 3.64 1.59 -19.77
N ASP A 218 3.52 2.31 -20.88
CA ASP A 218 2.36 3.20 -21.11
C ASP A 218 1.08 2.38 -21.32
N TRP A 219 0.35 2.18 -20.25
CA TRP A 219 -0.91 1.43 -20.24
C TRP A 219 -2.07 2.18 -20.88
N SER A 220 -1.94 3.47 -21.21
CA SER A 220 -3.00 4.26 -21.87
C SER A 220 -3.36 3.73 -23.25
N LYS A 221 -2.43 3.02 -23.87
CA LYS A 221 -2.57 2.38 -25.18
C LYS A 221 -3.14 0.96 -25.12
N VAL A 222 -3.37 0.44 -23.92
CA VAL A 222 -3.84 -0.92 -23.68
C VAL A 222 -5.25 -0.87 -23.09
N ASN A 223 -6.20 -1.51 -23.75
CA ASN A 223 -7.58 -1.64 -23.28
C ASN A 223 -7.64 -2.44 -21.94
N SER A 224 -8.81 -2.49 -21.32
CA SER A 224 -9.11 -3.01 -19.98
C SER A 224 -8.55 -4.40 -19.60
N HIS A 225 -8.02 -5.16 -20.55
CA HIS A 225 -7.45 -6.50 -20.35
C HIS A 225 -5.92 -6.50 -20.41
N ARG A 226 -5.24 -5.52 -19.74
CA ARG A 226 -3.77 -5.45 -19.78
C ARG A 226 -3.07 -6.76 -19.40
N ARG A 227 -3.65 -7.57 -18.48
CA ARG A 227 -3.09 -8.89 -18.08
C ARG A 227 -3.01 -9.91 -19.21
N ASP A 228 -3.88 -9.82 -20.20
CA ASP A 228 -3.94 -10.75 -21.33
C ASP A 228 -2.99 -10.38 -22.47
N THR A 229 -2.30 -9.25 -22.33
CA THR A 229 -1.42 -8.71 -23.38
C THR A 229 -0.02 -9.34 -23.35
N PRO A 230 0.64 -9.50 -24.50
CA PRO A 230 2.06 -9.87 -24.54
C PRO A 230 2.93 -8.88 -23.74
N LEU A 231 2.65 -7.57 -23.86
CA LEU A 231 3.37 -6.51 -23.15
C LEU A 231 3.37 -6.72 -21.64
N PHE A 232 2.24 -7.12 -21.05
CA PHE A 232 2.16 -7.41 -19.61
C PHE A 232 3.00 -8.63 -19.23
N ARG A 233 2.96 -9.68 -20.05
CA ARG A 233 3.76 -10.89 -19.82
C ARG A 233 5.26 -10.60 -19.88
N ASP A 234 5.69 -9.86 -20.91
CA ASP A 234 7.09 -9.49 -21.09
C ASP A 234 7.56 -8.59 -19.91
N TYR A 235 6.74 -7.63 -19.51
CA TYR A 235 7.02 -6.79 -18.34
C TYR A 235 7.16 -7.61 -17.04
N CYS A 236 6.27 -8.57 -16.81
CA CYS A 236 6.40 -9.48 -15.66
C CYS A 236 7.68 -10.33 -15.73
N LEU A 237 8.10 -10.78 -16.92
CA LEU A 237 9.34 -11.55 -17.10
C LEU A 237 10.57 -10.71 -16.78
N GLU A 238 10.66 -9.47 -17.25
CA GLU A 238 11.76 -8.55 -16.93
C GLU A 238 11.90 -8.35 -15.41
N ILE A 239 10.77 -8.10 -14.72
CA ILE A 239 10.78 -7.94 -13.25
C ILE A 239 11.24 -9.23 -12.56
N ARG A 240 10.80 -10.41 -13.02
CA ARG A 240 11.22 -11.70 -12.44
C ARG A 240 12.71 -11.93 -12.63
N GLN A 241 13.26 -11.65 -13.81
CA GLN A 241 14.69 -11.77 -14.07
C GLN A 241 15.51 -10.90 -13.10
N SER A 242 15.07 -9.66 -12.84
CA SER A 242 15.75 -8.80 -11.86
C SER A 242 15.72 -9.36 -10.42
N LEU A 243 14.70 -10.15 -10.07
CA LEU A 243 14.58 -10.83 -8.77
C LEU A 243 15.48 -12.10 -8.69
N GLU A 244 15.73 -12.76 -9.83
CA GLU A 244 16.48 -14.02 -9.89
C GLU A 244 18.00 -13.76 -10.00
N GLU A 245 18.43 -12.79 -10.77
CA GLU A 245 19.84 -12.40 -10.91
C GLU A 245 20.49 -12.07 -9.56
N THR A 246 19.72 -11.56 -8.62
CA THR A 246 20.16 -11.22 -7.28
C THR A 246 20.22 -12.42 -6.33
N ALA A 247 19.55 -13.52 -6.66
CA ALA A 247 19.58 -14.74 -5.83
C ALA A 247 20.94 -15.50 -5.95
N HIS A 248 21.74 -15.15 -6.92
CA HIS A 248 23.02 -15.81 -7.24
C HIS A 248 24.25 -14.90 -7.01
N ALA A 249 24.06 -13.66 -6.53
CA ALA A 249 25.08 -12.70 -6.12
C ALA A 249 25.17 -12.58 -4.58
#